data_b8b861d85116ec3dc3bc3bbd9fc5bc4f
#
_entry.id   b8b861d85116ec3dc3bc3bbd9fc5bc4f
#
_cell.length_a   1.000
_cell.length_b   1.000
_cell.length_c   1.000
_cell.angle_alpha   90.00
_cell.angle_beta   90.00
_cell.angle_gamma   90.00
#
_symmetry.space_group_name_H-M   'P 1'
#
loop_
_entity.id
_entity.type
_entity.pdbx_description
1 polymer ?
#
loop_
_entity_poly.entity_id
_entity_poly.type
_entity_poly.pdbx_seq_one_letter_code
_entity_poly.pdbx_strand_id
1 'polypeptide(L)'
;MQKRRNRQGGEKGGRKSRDKKFGSRQKSKRVLEEVTGKVQMTRDGYVFVIIEGEPDNDVFVKASKTRGALNGDIVRCAVTSERKEAGEANGRGRKDAARRREGEIIEIVERSHKPFVGVLHIVGRQAWVLMQSRNMPYDISIDFNTLPEGAKRGMKVAALIDGWDKGEPTPKGHIVDVLGMPGENDTEMHAILAEYALPYRFEPEVENAADQISDQITEKDLKGRRDFRNTLTFTIDPTDAKDFDDALSFKKLDNGNYEIGVHIADVSYYVLPGTIVDKEAQERGTSVYLVDRTVPMLPEKLCNKLCSLRPHEEKLTFSVVVEMTPRGKIENRWFGRTAICSDYRFDYDGAQQIIESDGKEPADPAIGQDVREAIVTLNKLALTLRKRRFASGAISFERPEMKVEVDATGKPIRVYEKITKEANWLIEEFMLLANRSVAEFIATSGRMDGKADKKAKTFVYRVHGEPNTEKIASLGPVSYTHLRAH
;
A
#
# COMPACT_ATOMS: atom_id res chain seq x y z
N MET A 1 -37.49 69.30 34.79
CA MET A 1 -37.07 69.62 36.16
C MET A 1 -35.60 69.35 36.24
N GLN A 2 -34.81 70.41 36.15
CA GLN A 2 -34.02 71.09 37.19
C GLN A 2 -32.98 70.12 37.83
N LYS A 3 -31.65 70.48 37.88
CA LYS A 3 -30.93 71.72 38.02
C LYS A 3 -29.46 71.58 37.60
N ARG A 4 -29.02 72.67 36.97
CA ARG A 4 -27.64 73.11 36.82
C ARG A 4 -26.88 73.22 38.16
N ARG A 5 -25.53 73.08 38.11
CA ARG A 5 -24.61 74.07 38.68
C ARG A 5 -23.20 73.94 38.09
N ASN A 6 -22.78 75.12 37.56
CA ASN A 6 -21.42 75.51 37.20
C ASN A 6 -20.52 75.71 38.44
N ARG A 7 -19.20 75.57 38.21
CA ARG A 7 -18.13 76.56 38.62
C ARG A 7 -16.83 76.09 38.03
N GLN A 8 -16.33 76.75 37.11
CA GLN A 8 -15.25 77.76 36.94
C GLN A 8 -14.00 77.54 37.80
N GLY A 9 -12.83 77.46 37.10
CA GLY A 9 -11.66 78.29 37.38
C GLY A 9 -10.36 77.52 37.60
N GLY A 10 -9.34 77.87 36.85
CA GLY A 10 -7.96 77.68 37.29
C GLY A 10 -6.96 77.36 36.19
N GLU A 11 -6.21 78.33 35.81
CA GLU A 11 -5.18 78.47 34.77
C GLU A 11 -3.93 77.57 34.96
N LYS A 12 -3.28 77.30 33.78
CA LYS A 12 -1.82 77.32 33.51
C LYS A 12 -0.96 76.15 33.97
N GLY A 13 -0.36 75.54 32.98
CA GLY A 13 0.83 74.67 33.14
C GLY A 13 1.20 73.93 31.86
N GLY A 14 1.96 74.62 30.99
CA GLY A 14 2.50 73.99 29.75
C GLY A 14 3.41 72.81 30.05
N ARG A 15 3.17 71.74 29.38
CA ARG A 15 4.09 70.57 29.28
C ARG A 15 4.30 70.17 27.85
N LYS A 16 5.55 70.24 27.46
CA LYS A 16 6.13 69.82 26.17
C LYS A 16 5.67 68.40 25.75
N SER A 17 5.15 68.31 24.53
CA SER A 17 4.92 67.04 23.85
C SER A 17 6.27 66.30 23.61
N ARG A 18 6.45 65.17 24.26
CA ARG A 18 7.49 64.24 23.89
C ARG A 18 6.83 63.25 22.91
N ASP A 19 7.14 63.39 21.63
CA ASP A 19 6.90 62.38 20.61
C ASP A 19 7.62 61.11 20.99
N LYS A 20 6.89 60.15 21.53
CA LYS A 20 7.34 58.74 21.62
C LYS A 20 7.11 58.10 20.28
N LYS A 21 8.13 58.06 19.42
CA LYS A 21 8.24 57.10 18.34
C LYS A 21 8.14 55.67 18.93
N PHE A 22 6.98 55.05 18.81
CA PHE A 22 6.83 53.58 18.99
C PHE A 22 7.42 52.90 17.78
N GLY A 23 8.74 52.72 17.77
CA GLY A 23 9.40 51.76 16.92
C GLY A 23 9.13 50.38 17.51
N SER A 24 8.20 49.62 16.94
CA SER A 24 8.06 48.21 17.23
C SER A 24 9.29 47.48 16.66
N ARG A 25 10.33 47.33 17.47
CA ARG A 25 11.37 46.36 17.22
C ARG A 25 10.69 44.97 17.28
N GLN A 26 10.38 44.40 16.12
CA GLN A 26 10.15 42.97 16.01
C GLN A 26 11.43 42.28 16.56
N LYS A 27 11.33 41.72 17.76
CA LYS A 27 12.36 40.82 18.28
C LYS A 27 12.38 39.63 17.36
N SER A 28 13.42 39.48 16.54
CA SER A 28 13.69 38.26 15.82
C SER A 28 13.68 37.10 16.83
N LYS A 29 12.76 36.17 16.68
CA LYS A 29 12.75 34.96 17.51
C LYS A 29 14.06 34.20 17.23
N ARG A 30 14.75 33.81 18.30
CA ARG A 30 15.98 33.04 18.20
C ARG A 30 15.63 31.70 17.57
N VAL A 31 16.25 31.38 16.44
CA VAL A 31 16.17 30.04 15.83
C VAL A 31 16.91 29.07 16.76
N LEU A 32 16.25 28.02 17.18
CA LEU A 32 16.84 26.98 18.04
C LEU A 32 17.55 25.94 17.19
N GLU A 33 16.93 25.54 16.08
CA GLU A 33 17.37 24.49 15.19
C GLU A 33 16.74 24.67 13.81
N GLU A 34 17.37 24.17 12.75
CA GLU A 34 16.78 24.03 11.42
C GLU A 34 16.60 22.55 11.11
N VAL A 35 15.43 22.17 10.65
CA VAL A 35 15.07 20.78 10.31
C VAL A 35 14.50 20.72 8.91
N THR A 36 14.72 19.58 8.24
CA THR A 36 14.10 19.27 6.95
C THR A 36 13.06 18.19 7.15
N GLY A 37 11.88 18.35 6.57
CA GLY A 37 10.81 17.37 6.70
C GLY A 37 9.69 17.60 5.71
N LYS A 38 8.74 16.66 5.70
CA LYS A 38 7.59 16.64 4.81
C LYS A 38 6.40 17.37 5.44
N VAL A 39 5.75 18.22 4.67
CA VAL A 39 4.57 18.97 5.10
C VAL A 39 3.33 18.10 5.14
N GLN A 40 2.68 18.06 6.28
CA GLN A 40 1.32 17.56 6.45
C GLN A 40 0.40 18.74 6.80
N MET A 41 -0.47 19.13 5.85
CA MET A 41 -1.37 20.27 5.99
C MET A 41 -2.71 19.85 6.59
N THR A 42 -3.30 20.74 7.35
CA THR A 42 -4.65 20.57 7.91
C THR A 42 -5.66 21.47 7.21
N ARG A 43 -6.94 21.20 7.44
CA ARG A 43 -8.05 21.98 6.88
C ARG A 43 -7.99 23.48 7.20
N ASP A 44 -7.40 23.84 8.32
CA ASP A 44 -7.29 25.23 8.76
C ASP A 44 -6.01 25.93 8.23
N GLY A 45 -5.25 25.25 7.35
CA GLY A 45 -4.06 25.78 6.69
C GLY A 45 -2.80 25.84 7.55
N TYR A 46 -2.82 25.36 8.80
CA TYR A 46 -1.59 25.14 9.54
C TYR A 46 -0.98 23.79 9.15
N VAL A 47 0.32 23.62 9.35
CA VAL A 47 1.00 22.40 8.93
C VAL A 47 1.84 21.81 10.06
N PHE A 48 2.05 20.51 9.97
CA PHE A 48 3.10 19.78 10.68
C PHE A 48 4.22 19.44 9.70
N VAL A 49 5.46 19.71 10.10
CA VAL A 49 6.65 19.26 9.37
C VAL A 49 7.09 17.96 10.01
N ILE A 50 6.85 16.86 9.30
CA ILE A 50 7.15 15.48 9.73
C ILE A 50 8.61 15.20 9.40
N ILE A 51 9.39 14.83 10.41
CA ILE A 51 10.81 14.50 10.26
C ILE A 51 10.95 12.99 10.12
N GLU A 52 11.60 12.55 9.06
CA GLU A 52 11.79 11.13 8.82
C GLU A 52 12.64 10.47 9.91
N GLY A 53 12.15 9.35 10.45
CA GLY A 53 12.81 8.63 11.54
C GLY A 53 12.58 9.18 12.95
N GLU A 54 11.87 10.32 13.10
CA GLU A 54 11.62 10.98 14.38
C GLU A 54 10.11 11.25 14.63
N PRO A 55 9.28 10.23 14.82
CA PRO A 55 7.82 10.37 14.83
C PRO A 55 7.24 11.27 15.94
N ASP A 56 8.00 11.56 17.00
CA ASP A 56 7.56 12.39 18.13
C ASP A 56 8.13 13.83 18.07
N ASN A 57 8.88 14.17 17.02
CA ASN A 57 9.58 15.44 16.88
C ASN A 57 9.01 16.36 15.79
N ASP A 58 7.76 16.15 15.40
CA ASP A 58 7.08 16.98 14.41
C ASP A 58 7.04 18.46 14.80
N VAL A 59 7.19 19.35 13.81
CA VAL A 59 7.19 20.79 14.04
C VAL A 59 5.87 21.41 13.58
N PHE A 60 5.11 21.97 14.49
CA PHE A 60 3.89 22.74 14.20
C PHE A 60 4.23 24.11 13.61
N VAL A 61 3.62 24.44 12.47
CA VAL A 61 3.78 25.73 11.79
C VAL A 61 2.42 26.36 11.52
N LYS A 62 2.23 27.60 11.98
CA LYS A 62 0.98 28.36 11.76
C LYS A 62 0.78 28.68 10.29
N ALA A 63 -0.47 28.78 9.82
CA ALA A 63 -0.83 29.09 8.44
C ALA A 63 -0.11 30.36 7.90
N SER A 64 0.04 31.40 8.73
CA SER A 64 0.74 32.64 8.35
C SER A 64 2.27 32.50 8.20
N LYS A 65 2.84 31.31 8.49
CA LYS A 65 4.27 31.01 8.49
C LYS A 65 4.67 29.88 7.58
N THR A 66 3.74 29.40 6.79
CA THR A 66 3.97 28.30 5.83
C THR A 66 4.73 28.73 4.58
N ARG A 67 4.79 30.03 4.28
CA ARG A 67 5.43 30.60 3.07
C ARG A 67 4.94 29.96 1.77
N GLY A 68 3.68 29.57 1.70
CA GLY A 68 3.11 28.93 0.53
C GLY A 68 3.47 27.46 0.38
N ALA A 69 4.01 26.81 1.42
CA ALA A 69 4.18 25.37 1.43
C ALA A 69 2.82 24.67 1.55
N LEU A 70 2.67 23.56 0.84
CA LEU A 70 1.45 22.80 0.71
C LEU A 70 1.65 21.35 1.16
N ASN A 71 0.57 20.60 1.22
CA ASN A 71 0.60 19.21 1.64
C ASN A 71 1.51 18.37 0.74
N GLY A 72 2.46 17.66 1.34
CA GLY A 72 3.40 16.79 0.65
C GLY A 72 4.72 17.44 0.24
N ASP A 73 4.86 18.78 0.33
CA ASP A 73 6.14 19.48 0.06
C ASP A 73 7.23 19.05 1.03
N ILE A 74 8.47 19.00 0.55
CA ILE A 74 9.65 18.89 1.42
C ILE A 74 10.15 20.31 1.72
N VAL A 75 10.26 20.62 3.01
CA VAL A 75 10.59 21.98 3.45
C VAL A 75 11.73 22.00 4.45
N ARG A 76 12.46 23.13 4.47
CA ARG A 76 13.35 23.48 5.57
C ARG A 76 12.61 24.42 6.53
N CYS A 77 12.57 24.04 7.79
CA CYS A 77 11.82 24.71 8.84
C CYS A 77 12.76 25.17 9.98
N ALA A 78 12.63 26.42 10.39
CA ALA A 78 13.29 26.91 11.59
C ALA A 78 12.42 26.65 12.81
N VAL A 79 12.91 25.89 13.77
CA VAL A 79 12.28 25.71 15.07
C VAL A 79 12.53 26.96 15.92
N THR A 80 11.46 27.61 16.34
CA THR A 80 11.53 28.90 17.09
C THR A 80 11.15 28.76 18.55
N SER A 81 10.47 27.72 18.94
CA SER A 81 10.14 27.40 20.33
C SER A 81 9.86 25.93 20.56
N GLU A 82 10.22 25.45 21.74
CA GLU A 82 9.82 24.17 22.29
C GLU A 82 9.00 24.44 23.55
N ARG A 83 7.76 23.95 23.59
CA ARG A 83 6.92 24.03 24.79
C ARG A 83 6.70 22.61 25.31
N LYS A 84 6.93 22.42 26.63
CA LYS A 84 6.41 21.25 27.32
C LYS A 84 4.92 21.50 27.53
N GLU A 85 4.06 20.65 27.02
CA GLU A 85 2.65 20.72 27.42
C GLU A 85 2.58 20.43 28.92
N ALA A 86 2.00 21.37 29.67
CA ALA A 86 1.69 21.18 31.07
C ALA A 86 0.62 20.09 31.13
N GLY A 87 1.02 18.86 31.47
CA GLY A 87 0.07 17.78 31.72
C GLY A 87 -0.91 18.24 32.79
N GLU A 88 -2.21 18.08 32.53
CA GLU A 88 -3.24 18.26 33.55
C GLU A 88 -2.87 17.41 34.75
N ALA A 89 -2.64 18.09 35.87
CA ALA A 89 -2.26 17.48 37.13
C ALA A 89 -3.47 16.76 37.73
N ASN A 90 -3.67 15.52 37.35
CA ASN A 90 -4.48 14.57 38.10
C ASN A 90 -3.66 13.31 38.35
N GLY A 91 -3.26 13.23 39.58
CA GLY A 91 -2.61 12.23 40.40
C GLY A 91 -2.13 10.93 39.78
N ARG A 92 -0.83 10.67 39.97
CA ARG A 92 -0.12 9.38 39.86
C ARG A 92 0.25 8.91 38.46
N GLY A 93 1.45 9.27 38.06
CA GLY A 93 2.18 8.72 36.92
C GLY A 93 2.70 9.83 36.02
N ARG A 94 4.01 10.13 36.10
CA ARG A 94 4.72 10.96 35.13
C ARG A 94 4.57 10.31 33.76
N LYS A 95 3.61 10.77 32.96
CA LYS A 95 3.67 10.64 31.50
C LYS A 95 4.62 11.74 31.03
N ASP A 96 5.60 11.39 30.22
CA ASP A 96 6.45 12.36 29.55
C ASP A 96 5.53 13.31 28.76
N ALA A 97 5.54 14.58 29.16
CA ALA A 97 4.75 15.59 28.49
C ALA A 97 5.28 15.72 27.05
N ALA A 98 4.44 15.47 26.07
CA ALA A 98 4.79 15.61 24.68
C ALA A 98 5.37 17.01 24.43
N ARG A 99 6.57 17.10 23.85
CA ARG A 99 7.21 18.36 23.52
C ARG A 99 6.58 18.89 22.24
N ARG A 100 5.85 20.00 22.33
CA ARG A 100 5.31 20.67 21.14
C ARG A 100 6.33 21.64 20.61
N ARG A 101 6.92 21.35 19.46
CA ARG A 101 7.84 22.22 18.73
C ARG A 101 7.05 23.16 17.82
N GLU A 102 7.33 24.45 17.85
CA GLU A 102 6.73 25.42 16.91
C GLU A 102 7.82 26.02 16.02
N GLY A 103 7.51 26.19 14.74
CA GLY A 103 8.47 26.66 13.74
C GLY A 103 7.90 27.62 12.72
N GLU A 104 8.74 27.93 11.76
CA GLU A 104 8.45 28.74 10.57
C GLU A 104 9.18 28.13 9.38
N ILE A 105 8.48 27.90 8.25
CA ILE A 105 9.10 27.43 7.04
C ILE A 105 10.03 28.51 6.50
N ILE A 106 11.28 28.13 6.23
CA ILE A 106 12.31 29.00 5.66
C ILE A 106 12.26 28.91 4.14
N GLU A 107 12.18 27.68 3.63
CA GLU A 107 12.32 27.37 2.21
C GLU A 107 11.54 26.10 1.87
N ILE A 108 10.98 26.07 0.66
CA ILE A 108 10.43 24.87 0.05
C ILE A 108 11.58 24.26 -0.76
N VAL A 109 12.09 23.11 -0.29
CA VAL A 109 13.22 22.42 -0.91
C VAL A 109 12.76 21.71 -2.17
N GLU A 110 11.57 21.06 -2.09
CA GLU A 110 10.98 20.32 -3.19
C GLU A 110 9.46 20.41 -3.13
N ARG A 111 8.82 20.72 -4.26
CA ARG A 111 7.36 20.69 -4.38
C ARG A 111 6.88 19.25 -4.52
N SER A 112 5.73 18.98 -3.93
CA SER A 112 5.05 17.71 -4.12
C SER A 112 4.64 17.56 -5.59
N HIS A 113 5.00 16.42 -6.19
CA HIS A 113 4.54 16.03 -7.54
C HIS A 113 3.17 15.34 -7.50
N LYS A 114 2.55 15.23 -6.33
CA LYS A 114 1.22 14.63 -6.22
C LYS A 114 0.17 15.61 -6.72
N PRO A 115 -0.70 15.17 -7.64
CA PRO A 115 -1.79 16.01 -8.10
C PRO A 115 -2.83 16.22 -6.99
N PHE A 116 -3.51 17.34 -7.05
CA PHE A 116 -4.65 17.67 -6.22
C PHE A 116 -5.93 17.44 -7.03
N VAL A 117 -6.88 16.72 -6.45
CA VAL A 117 -8.16 16.42 -7.09
C VAL A 117 -9.22 17.40 -6.61
N GLY A 118 -9.94 18.00 -7.53
CA GLY A 118 -11.04 18.92 -7.23
C GLY A 118 -12.03 19.05 -8.40
N VAL A 119 -13.00 19.95 -8.27
CA VAL A 119 -14.02 20.18 -9.29
C VAL A 119 -13.70 21.45 -10.07
N LEU A 120 -13.63 21.33 -11.40
CA LEU A 120 -13.37 22.45 -12.29
C LEU A 120 -14.53 23.43 -12.30
N HIS A 121 -14.26 24.67 -11.95
CA HIS A 121 -15.21 25.79 -11.98
C HIS A 121 -14.77 26.82 -13.01
N ILE A 122 -15.65 27.18 -13.93
CA ILE A 122 -15.38 28.15 -15.00
C ILE A 122 -16.43 29.24 -14.96
N VAL A 123 -15.98 30.51 -14.91
CA VAL A 123 -16.84 31.70 -14.98
C VAL A 123 -16.22 32.68 -15.98
N GLY A 124 -16.85 32.85 -17.14
CA GLY A 124 -16.30 33.67 -18.21
C GLY A 124 -14.95 33.11 -18.70
N ARG A 125 -13.88 33.86 -18.55
CA ARG A 125 -12.49 33.45 -18.88
C ARG A 125 -11.64 33.17 -17.64
N GLN A 126 -12.24 32.88 -16.53
CA GLN A 126 -11.55 32.52 -15.30
C GLN A 126 -11.88 31.07 -14.95
N ALA A 127 -10.87 30.32 -14.52
CA ALA A 127 -11.01 28.93 -14.15
C ALA A 127 -10.31 28.63 -12.84
N TRP A 128 -10.93 27.79 -12.02
CA TRP A 128 -10.40 27.30 -10.73
C TRP A 128 -10.71 25.84 -10.56
N VAL A 129 -9.84 25.13 -9.84
CA VAL A 129 -10.15 23.83 -9.30
C VAL A 129 -10.56 24.00 -7.85
N LEU A 130 -11.86 23.78 -7.56
CA LEU A 130 -12.42 23.88 -6.23
C LEU A 130 -12.07 22.62 -5.44
N MET A 131 -11.30 22.82 -4.36
CA MET A 131 -10.78 21.71 -3.57
C MET A 131 -11.83 21.15 -2.61
N GLN A 132 -11.90 19.81 -2.52
CA GLN A 132 -12.75 19.10 -1.56
C GLN A 132 -11.94 18.35 -0.50
N SER A 133 -10.63 18.29 -0.66
CA SER A 133 -9.72 17.61 0.26
C SER A 133 -9.57 18.38 1.58
N ARG A 134 -9.52 17.62 2.69
CA ARG A 134 -9.25 18.20 4.03
C ARG A 134 -7.80 18.69 4.18
N ASN A 135 -6.91 18.23 3.30
CA ASN A 135 -5.48 18.52 3.36
C ASN A 135 -5.07 19.62 2.38
N MET A 136 -6.02 20.26 1.71
CA MET A 136 -5.79 21.35 0.78
C MET A 136 -6.94 22.36 0.90
N PRO A 137 -6.81 23.40 1.76
CA PRO A 137 -7.86 24.36 2.01
C PRO A 137 -7.95 25.50 0.98
N TYR A 138 -7.09 25.49 -0.04
CA TYR A 138 -6.99 26.54 -1.04
C TYR A 138 -7.41 26.00 -2.41
N ASP A 139 -8.27 26.73 -3.11
CA ASP A 139 -8.58 26.45 -4.51
C ASP A 139 -7.38 26.78 -5.41
N ILE A 140 -7.27 26.11 -6.55
CA ILE A 140 -6.16 26.29 -7.49
C ILE A 140 -6.63 27.14 -8.67
N SER A 141 -5.97 28.27 -8.92
CA SER A 141 -6.23 29.10 -10.10
C SER A 141 -5.60 28.49 -11.34
N ILE A 142 -6.39 28.36 -12.41
CA ILE A 142 -5.97 27.77 -13.68
C ILE A 142 -6.05 28.83 -14.78
N ASP A 143 -5.04 28.91 -15.64
CA ASP A 143 -5.13 29.73 -16.84
C ASP A 143 -6.18 29.12 -17.79
N PHE A 144 -7.19 29.89 -18.11
CA PHE A 144 -8.27 29.48 -19.00
C PHE A 144 -7.78 29.00 -20.37
N ASN A 145 -6.68 29.56 -20.87
CA ASN A 145 -6.13 29.22 -22.17
C ASN A 145 -5.36 27.88 -22.17
N THR A 146 -5.05 27.33 -21.01
CA THR A 146 -4.35 26.03 -20.85
C THR A 146 -5.29 24.89 -20.50
N LEU A 147 -6.61 25.12 -20.51
CA LEU A 147 -7.58 24.06 -20.23
C LEU A 147 -7.46 22.93 -21.25
N PRO A 148 -7.38 21.67 -20.82
CA PRO A 148 -7.37 20.51 -21.71
C PRO A 148 -8.63 20.45 -22.57
N GLU A 149 -8.49 19.87 -23.76
CA GLU A 149 -9.64 19.60 -24.63
C GLU A 149 -10.65 18.68 -23.91
N GLY A 150 -11.92 19.01 -23.98
CA GLY A 150 -12.98 18.26 -23.29
C GLY A 150 -13.22 18.65 -21.83
N ALA A 151 -12.37 19.46 -21.20
CA ALA A 151 -12.58 19.94 -19.84
C ALA A 151 -13.80 20.86 -19.78
N LYS A 152 -14.78 20.51 -18.94
CA LYS A 152 -16.03 21.26 -18.76
C LYS A 152 -16.27 21.62 -17.30
N ARG A 153 -16.97 22.73 -17.07
CA ARG A 153 -17.42 23.12 -15.74
C ARG A 153 -18.15 21.98 -15.06
N GLY A 154 -17.81 21.71 -13.81
CA GLY A 154 -18.42 20.67 -12.96
C GLY A 154 -17.71 19.32 -13.01
N MET A 155 -16.76 19.11 -13.94
CA MET A 155 -15.98 17.88 -13.98
C MET A 155 -14.95 17.82 -12.84
N LYS A 156 -14.66 16.62 -12.36
CA LYS A 156 -13.49 16.35 -11.54
C LYS A 156 -12.24 16.35 -12.41
N VAL A 157 -11.20 16.97 -11.90
CA VAL A 157 -9.89 17.09 -12.53
C VAL A 157 -8.78 16.86 -11.53
N ALA A 158 -7.65 16.39 -12.02
CA ALA A 158 -6.39 16.36 -11.27
C ALA A 158 -5.52 17.54 -11.72
N ALA A 159 -4.97 18.31 -10.79
CA ALA A 159 -4.17 19.48 -11.06
C ALA A 159 -2.86 19.48 -10.28
N LEU A 160 -1.78 19.94 -10.90
CA LEU A 160 -0.50 20.21 -10.24
C LEU A 160 -0.37 21.71 -9.99
N ILE A 161 0.40 22.05 -8.95
CA ILE A 161 0.68 23.43 -8.58
C ILE A 161 2.01 23.86 -9.17
N ASP A 162 1.98 24.94 -9.97
CA ASP A 162 3.16 25.54 -10.57
C ASP A 162 3.86 26.49 -9.60
N GLY A 163 3.08 27.21 -8.77
CA GLY A 163 3.60 28.15 -7.82
C GLY A 163 2.54 28.89 -7.01
N TRP A 164 3.01 29.61 -5.99
CA TRP A 164 2.17 30.50 -5.21
C TRP A 164 2.89 31.81 -4.94
N ASP A 165 2.52 32.85 -5.66
CA ASP A 165 3.13 34.18 -5.51
C ASP A 165 2.71 34.85 -4.21
N LYS A 166 3.64 35.56 -3.60
CA LYS A 166 3.38 36.27 -2.34
C LYS A 166 2.33 37.36 -2.54
N GLY A 167 1.20 37.25 -1.84
CA GLY A 167 0.08 38.19 -1.91
C GLY A 167 -1.09 37.69 -2.76
N GLU A 168 -0.93 36.63 -3.51
CA GLU A 168 -2.03 35.99 -4.20
C GLU A 168 -2.91 35.17 -3.22
N PRO A 169 -4.23 35.19 -3.37
CA PRO A 169 -5.15 34.48 -2.48
C PRO A 169 -5.11 32.95 -2.67
N THR A 170 -4.73 32.48 -3.86
CA THR A 170 -4.74 31.08 -4.25
C THR A 170 -3.48 30.73 -5.03
N PRO A 171 -2.99 29.47 -4.94
CA PRO A 171 -1.90 28.98 -5.79
C PRO A 171 -2.34 28.93 -7.27
N LYS A 172 -1.36 29.01 -8.18
CA LYS A 172 -1.52 28.79 -9.61
C LYS A 172 -1.11 27.38 -9.97
N GLY A 173 -1.81 26.78 -10.93
CA GLY A 173 -1.50 25.44 -11.39
C GLY A 173 -2.09 25.15 -12.77
N HIS A 174 -1.91 23.91 -13.21
CA HIS A 174 -2.47 23.41 -14.47
C HIS A 174 -3.14 22.05 -14.25
N ILE A 175 -4.10 21.71 -15.11
CA ILE A 175 -4.80 20.44 -15.11
C ILE A 175 -3.93 19.41 -15.82
N VAL A 176 -3.67 18.28 -15.16
CA VAL A 176 -2.92 17.14 -15.72
C VAL A 176 -3.83 16.03 -16.22
N ASP A 177 -5.05 15.90 -15.65
CA ASP A 177 -6.04 14.93 -16.14
C ASP A 177 -7.48 15.40 -15.90
N VAL A 178 -8.38 15.02 -16.82
CA VAL A 178 -9.83 15.24 -16.73
C VAL A 178 -10.48 13.91 -16.38
N LEU A 179 -10.93 13.77 -15.16
CA LEU A 179 -11.37 12.47 -14.59
C LEU A 179 -12.80 12.10 -14.96
N GLY A 180 -13.70 13.09 -15.12
CA GLY A 180 -15.10 12.86 -15.47
C GLY A 180 -16.09 13.62 -14.58
N MET A 181 -17.36 13.19 -14.60
CA MET A 181 -18.40 13.84 -13.80
C MET A 181 -18.38 13.27 -12.35
N PRO A 182 -18.52 14.14 -11.34
CA PRO A 182 -18.62 13.70 -9.95
C PRO A 182 -19.79 12.72 -9.75
N GLY A 183 -19.57 11.66 -8.95
CA GLY A 183 -20.57 10.64 -8.63
C GLY A 183 -20.60 9.45 -9.59
N GLU A 184 -19.92 9.51 -10.72
CA GLU A 184 -19.70 8.36 -11.59
C GLU A 184 -18.61 7.47 -10.95
N ASN A 185 -18.84 6.15 -10.85
CA ASN A 185 -17.93 5.23 -10.18
C ASN A 185 -16.50 5.31 -10.75
N ASP A 186 -16.38 5.31 -12.06
CA ASP A 186 -15.10 5.40 -12.74
C ASP A 186 -14.34 6.69 -12.40
N THR A 187 -15.05 7.82 -12.42
CA THR A 187 -14.50 9.12 -12.01
C THR A 187 -14.01 9.13 -10.56
N GLU A 188 -14.79 8.55 -9.65
CA GLU A 188 -14.42 8.51 -8.22
C GLU A 188 -13.21 7.60 -7.98
N MET A 189 -13.12 6.46 -8.65
CA MET A 189 -11.96 5.56 -8.56
C MET A 189 -10.69 6.22 -9.11
N HIS A 190 -10.75 6.83 -10.29
CA HIS A 190 -9.61 7.58 -10.85
C HIS A 190 -9.23 8.78 -9.96
N ALA A 191 -10.20 9.44 -9.34
CA ALA A 191 -9.94 10.53 -8.39
C ALA A 191 -9.14 10.05 -7.17
N ILE A 192 -9.48 8.89 -6.60
CA ILE A 192 -8.73 8.28 -5.50
C ILE A 192 -7.30 7.95 -5.96
N LEU A 193 -7.14 7.30 -7.11
CA LEU A 193 -5.82 6.94 -7.63
C LEU A 193 -4.95 8.18 -7.86
N ALA A 194 -5.51 9.24 -8.46
CA ALA A 194 -4.81 10.50 -8.67
C ALA A 194 -4.42 11.20 -7.35
N GLU A 195 -5.31 11.25 -6.35
CA GLU A 195 -5.04 11.86 -5.04
C GLU A 195 -3.87 11.18 -4.32
N TYR A 196 -3.74 9.86 -4.49
CA TYR A 196 -2.61 9.10 -3.92
C TYR A 196 -1.38 9.05 -4.84
N ALA A 197 -1.43 9.70 -6.01
CA ALA A 197 -0.40 9.66 -7.05
C ALA A 197 -0.06 8.23 -7.51
N LEU A 198 -1.10 7.39 -7.61
CA LEU A 198 -0.96 6.02 -8.10
C LEU A 198 -1.13 6.03 -9.62
N PRO A 199 -0.17 5.46 -10.38
CA PRO A 199 -0.25 5.40 -11.83
C PRO A 199 -1.32 4.38 -12.25
N TYR A 200 -2.42 4.86 -12.80
CA TYR A 200 -3.57 4.03 -13.21
C TYR A 200 -3.64 3.75 -14.72
N ARG A 201 -2.70 4.27 -15.48
CA ARG A 201 -2.51 3.99 -16.91
C ARG A 201 -1.05 3.67 -17.15
N PHE A 202 -0.79 2.85 -18.14
CA PHE A 202 0.56 2.66 -18.67
C PHE A 202 0.78 3.63 -19.82
N GLU A 203 2.01 4.10 -19.97
CA GLU A 203 2.40 4.84 -21.15
C GLU A 203 2.34 3.92 -22.39
N PRO A 204 1.94 4.44 -23.57
CA PRO A 204 1.80 3.64 -24.79
C PRO A 204 3.07 2.85 -25.16
N GLU A 205 4.24 3.40 -24.87
CA GLU A 205 5.52 2.72 -25.11
C GLU A 205 5.70 1.48 -24.26
N VAL A 206 5.20 1.50 -23.03
CA VAL A 206 5.26 0.36 -22.07
C VAL A 206 4.30 -0.74 -22.53
N GLU A 207 3.07 -0.37 -22.91
CA GLU A 207 2.07 -1.30 -23.44
C GLU A 207 2.56 -1.94 -24.73
N ASN A 208 3.05 -1.14 -25.67
CA ASN A 208 3.61 -1.64 -26.94
C ASN A 208 4.79 -2.60 -26.71
N ALA A 209 5.68 -2.28 -25.77
CA ALA A 209 6.80 -3.16 -25.43
C ALA A 209 6.33 -4.50 -24.85
N ALA A 210 5.31 -4.48 -24.00
CA ALA A 210 4.71 -5.70 -23.47
C ALA A 210 4.02 -6.53 -24.59
N ASP A 211 3.33 -5.86 -25.51
CA ASP A 211 2.64 -6.50 -26.64
C ASP A 211 3.59 -7.20 -27.62
N GLN A 212 4.81 -6.75 -27.72
CA GLN A 212 5.84 -7.39 -28.55
C GLN A 212 6.42 -8.67 -27.93
N ILE A 213 6.17 -8.95 -26.64
CA ILE A 213 6.62 -10.19 -26.01
C ILE A 213 5.83 -11.36 -26.59
N SER A 214 6.54 -12.40 -27.07
CA SER A 214 5.92 -13.58 -27.68
C SER A 214 5.06 -14.37 -26.69
N ASP A 215 3.91 -14.80 -27.17
CA ASP A 215 2.99 -15.71 -26.44
C ASP A 215 3.41 -17.18 -26.61
N GLN A 216 4.31 -17.48 -27.55
CA GLN A 216 4.71 -18.84 -27.88
C GLN A 216 5.87 -19.30 -27.02
N ILE A 217 5.71 -20.44 -26.37
CA ILE A 217 6.78 -21.18 -25.69
C ILE A 217 7.41 -22.13 -26.71
N THR A 218 8.72 -22.02 -26.91
CA THR A 218 9.48 -22.83 -27.87
C THR A 218 10.34 -23.86 -27.15
N GLU A 219 10.85 -24.87 -27.89
CA GLU A 219 11.80 -25.85 -27.34
C GLU A 219 13.06 -25.19 -26.71
N LYS A 220 13.44 -24.02 -27.19
CA LYS A 220 14.54 -23.26 -26.61
C LYS A 220 14.20 -22.77 -25.20
N ASP A 221 12.97 -22.37 -24.96
CA ASP A 221 12.47 -21.86 -23.69
C ASP A 221 12.31 -22.97 -22.65
N LEU A 222 12.05 -24.19 -23.14
CA LEU A 222 11.93 -25.40 -22.31
C LEU A 222 13.29 -25.99 -21.94
N LYS A 223 14.36 -25.64 -22.65
CA LYS A 223 15.68 -26.20 -22.41
C LYS A 223 16.19 -25.87 -20.99
N GLY A 224 16.49 -26.92 -20.22
CA GLY A 224 16.98 -26.79 -18.85
C GLY A 224 15.89 -26.59 -17.80
N ARG A 225 14.63 -26.62 -18.20
CA ARG A 225 13.48 -26.66 -17.29
C ARG A 225 13.09 -28.09 -16.98
N ARG A 226 12.66 -28.35 -15.75
CA ARG A 226 12.03 -29.61 -15.40
C ARG A 226 10.59 -29.60 -15.89
N ASP A 227 10.17 -30.67 -16.58
CA ASP A 227 8.87 -30.74 -17.20
C ASP A 227 7.82 -31.32 -16.25
N PHE A 228 6.79 -30.52 -15.96
CA PHE A 228 5.62 -30.86 -15.15
C PHE A 228 4.32 -30.77 -15.95
N ARG A 229 4.38 -30.59 -17.28
CA ARG A 229 3.19 -30.42 -18.13
C ARG A 229 2.23 -31.61 -18.11
N ASN A 230 2.73 -32.79 -17.74
CA ASN A 230 1.93 -34.04 -17.59
C ASN A 230 1.74 -34.42 -16.11
N THR A 231 2.00 -33.53 -15.18
CA THR A 231 1.79 -33.75 -13.74
C THR A 231 0.56 -33.00 -13.31
N LEU A 232 -0.36 -33.69 -12.60
CA LEU A 232 -1.58 -33.06 -12.09
C LEU A 232 -1.25 -31.75 -11.37
N THR A 233 -1.74 -30.67 -11.92
CA THR A 233 -1.46 -29.29 -11.46
C THR A 233 -2.74 -28.46 -11.45
N PHE A 234 -2.93 -27.60 -10.46
CA PHE A 234 -4.08 -26.73 -10.36
C PHE A 234 -3.78 -25.45 -9.57
N THR A 235 -4.61 -24.44 -9.77
CA THR A 235 -4.61 -23.20 -8.98
C THR A 235 -5.83 -23.13 -8.08
N ILE A 236 -5.74 -22.39 -6.95
CA ILE A 236 -6.87 -22.09 -6.04
C ILE A 236 -6.79 -20.59 -5.69
N ASP A 237 -7.71 -19.80 -6.25
CA ASP A 237 -7.65 -18.33 -6.23
C ASP A 237 -9.01 -17.73 -5.84
N PRO A 238 -9.08 -16.40 -5.60
CA PRO A 238 -10.37 -15.71 -5.53
C PRO A 238 -11.19 -15.89 -6.81
N THR A 239 -12.53 -15.90 -6.70
CA THR A 239 -13.43 -16.10 -7.83
C THR A 239 -13.22 -15.08 -8.95
N ASP A 240 -12.91 -13.84 -8.59
CA ASP A 240 -12.70 -12.69 -9.46
C ASP A 240 -11.25 -12.52 -9.96
N ALA A 241 -10.30 -13.37 -9.51
CA ALA A 241 -8.92 -13.32 -9.94
C ALA A 241 -8.76 -13.64 -11.43
N LYS A 242 -7.81 -12.93 -12.07
CA LYS A 242 -7.38 -13.15 -13.47
C LYS A 242 -5.88 -13.43 -13.58
N ASP A 243 -5.14 -13.07 -12.56
CA ASP A 243 -3.70 -13.21 -12.36
C ASP A 243 -3.42 -14.38 -11.44
N PHE A 244 -3.29 -15.59 -12.02
CA PHE A 244 -2.97 -16.80 -11.26
C PHE A 244 -1.46 -16.92 -11.14
N ASP A 245 -0.92 -16.43 -10.03
CA ASP A 245 0.53 -16.32 -9.84
C ASP A 245 1.17 -17.60 -9.33
N ASP A 246 0.40 -18.48 -8.67
CA ASP A 246 0.86 -19.73 -8.08
C ASP A 246 -0.02 -20.93 -8.43
N ALA A 247 0.61 -22.09 -8.50
CA ALA A 247 -0.05 -23.38 -8.72
C ALA A 247 0.58 -24.47 -7.86
N LEU A 248 -0.21 -25.48 -7.53
CA LEU A 248 0.24 -26.69 -6.84
C LEU A 248 0.18 -27.89 -7.77
N SER A 249 1.27 -28.68 -7.82
CA SER A 249 1.24 -30.01 -8.45
C SER A 249 1.32 -31.11 -7.40
N PHE A 250 0.72 -32.27 -7.74
CA PHE A 250 0.66 -33.42 -6.84
C PHE A 250 0.90 -34.73 -7.59
N LYS A 251 1.79 -35.56 -7.04
CA LYS A 251 2.06 -36.89 -7.55
C LYS A 251 2.33 -37.88 -6.40
N LYS A 252 1.68 -39.05 -6.41
CA LYS A 252 2.01 -40.15 -5.50
C LYS A 252 3.24 -40.87 -6.04
N LEU A 253 4.22 -41.16 -5.17
CA LEU A 253 5.44 -41.85 -5.51
C LEU A 253 5.34 -43.33 -5.12
N ASP A 254 6.12 -44.21 -5.77
CA ASP A 254 6.12 -45.67 -5.53
C ASP A 254 6.54 -46.04 -4.10
N ASN A 255 7.32 -45.18 -3.43
CA ASN A 255 7.73 -45.38 -2.03
C ASN A 255 6.66 -44.96 -1.01
N GLY A 256 5.47 -44.54 -1.47
CA GLY A 256 4.36 -44.09 -0.63
C GLY A 256 4.45 -42.62 -0.18
N ASN A 257 5.49 -41.90 -0.58
CA ASN A 257 5.59 -40.47 -0.39
C ASN A 257 4.84 -39.70 -1.47
N TYR A 258 4.78 -38.38 -1.32
CA TYR A 258 4.19 -37.47 -2.28
C TYR A 258 5.25 -36.52 -2.82
N GLU A 259 5.28 -36.36 -4.16
CA GLU A 259 5.98 -35.22 -4.77
C GLU A 259 4.98 -34.09 -4.94
N ILE A 260 5.30 -32.95 -4.34
CA ILE A 260 4.46 -31.75 -4.33
C ILE A 260 5.28 -30.60 -4.89
N GLY A 261 4.79 -30.00 -5.97
CA GLY A 261 5.37 -28.80 -6.56
C GLY A 261 4.59 -27.57 -6.15
N VAL A 262 5.33 -26.53 -5.79
CA VAL A 262 4.83 -25.16 -5.65
C VAL A 262 5.44 -24.36 -6.79
N HIS A 263 4.61 -23.95 -7.73
CA HIS A 263 5.01 -23.32 -8.98
C HIS A 263 4.61 -21.86 -8.97
N ILE A 264 5.57 -20.97 -9.18
CA ILE A 264 5.35 -19.51 -9.26
C ILE A 264 5.65 -19.07 -10.69
N ALA A 265 4.84 -18.21 -11.25
CA ALA A 265 5.06 -17.65 -12.58
C ALA A 265 6.48 -17.09 -12.74
N ASP A 266 7.20 -17.51 -13.80
CA ASP A 266 8.58 -17.06 -14.08
C ASP A 266 8.56 -15.66 -14.74
N VAL A 267 8.07 -14.64 -14.01
CA VAL A 267 7.96 -13.26 -14.49
C VAL A 267 9.30 -12.74 -14.98
N SER A 268 10.38 -13.11 -14.31
CA SER A 268 11.75 -12.70 -14.67
C SER A 268 12.25 -13.23 -16.01
N TYR A 269 11.54 -14.21 -16.59
CA TYR A 269 11.79 -14.68 -17.94
C TYR A 269 11.32 -13.66 -19.00
N TYR A 270 10.18 -13.03 -18.74
CA TYR A 270 9.55 -12.07 -19.65
C TYR A 270 9.99 -10.63 -19.40
N VAL A 271 10.14 -10.23 -18.14
CA VAL A 271 10.55 -8.88 -17.75
C VAL A 271 12.04 -8.88 -17.44
N LEU A 272 12.82 -8.47 -18.43
CA LEU A 272 14.29 -8.45 -18.30
C LEU A 272 14.75 -7.14 -17.64
N PRO A 273 15.79 -7.19 -16.80
CA PRO A 273 16.34 -6.01 -16.13
C PRO A 273 16.72 -4.90 -17.12
N GLY A 274 16.35 -3.66 -16.78
CA GLY A 274 16.68 -2.46 -17.56
C GLY A 274 15.77 -2.19 -18.76
N THR A 275 14.80 -3.06 -19.06
CA THR A 275 13.77 -2.81 -20.08
C THR A 275 12.81 -1.71 -19.64
N ILE A 276 12.03 -1.14 -20.57
CA ILE A 276 11.02 -0.13 -20.24
C ILE A 276 9.96 -0.70 -19.28
N VAL A 277 9.56 -1.96 -19.47
CA VAL A 277 8.59 -2.65 -18.61
C VAL A 277 9.16 -2.86 -17.19
N ASP A 278 10.46 -3.22 -17.07
CA ASP A 278 11.12 -3.35 -15.77
C ASP A 278 11.20 -2.02 -15.02
N LYS A 279 11.52 -0.93 -15.72
CA LYS A 279 11.56 0.42 -15.12
C LYS A 279 10.19 0.86 -14.62
N GLU A 280 9.15 0.65 -15.41
CA GLU A 280 7.78 0.93 -15.01
C GLU A 280 7.35 0.10 -13.80
N ALA A 281 7.71 -1.19 -13.79
CA ALA A 281 7.43 -2.08 -12.64
C ALA A 281 8.16 -1.62 -11.36
N GLN A 282 9.39 -1.12 -11.47
CA GLN A 282 10.13 -0.56 -10.33
C GLN A 282 9.50 0.72 -9.80
N GLU A 283 8.99 1.58 -10.69
CA GLU A 283 8.31 2.81 -10.32
C GLU A 283 6.97 2.53 -9.61
N ARG A 284 6.17 1.60 -10.13
CA ARG A 284 4.90 1.19 -9.51
C ARG A 284 5.11 0.45 -8.18
N GLY A 285 6.10 -0.43 -8.12
CA GLY A 285 6.50 -1.19 -6.96
C GLY A 285 5.52 -2.28 -6.50
N THR A 286 4.23 -2.17 -6.83
CA THR A 286 3.18 -3.12 -6.46
C THR A 286 1.94 -2.97 -7.33
N SER A 287 1.08 -3.99 -7.35
CA SER A 287 -0.31 -3.85 -7.83
C SER A 287 -1.18 -3.25 -6.72
N VAL A 288 -2.16 -2.43 -7.11
CA VAL A 288 -3.10 -1.78 -6.18
C VAL A 288 -4.51 -2.31 -6.45
N TYR A 289 -5.12 -2.89 -5.42
CA TYR A 289 -6.45 -3.47 -5.49
C TYR A 289 -7.48 -2.50 -4.92
N LEU A 290 -8.37 -2.02 -5.78
CA LEU A 290 -9.55 -1.25 -5.39
C LEU A 290 -10.76 -2.18 -5.23
N VAL A 291 -11.89 -1.60 -4.88
CA VAL A 291 -13.12 -2.37 -4.64
C VAL A 291 -13.62 -3.08 -5.91
N ASP A 292 -13.51 -2.42 -7.06
CA ASP A 292 -14.07 -2.84 -8.35
C ASP A 292 -13.03 -3.16 -9.42
N ARG A 293 -11.76 -2.85 -9.17
CA ARG A 293 -10.67 -3.02 -10.16
C ARG A 293 -9.31 -3.18 -9.52
N THR A 294 -8.38 -3.70 -10.31
CA THR A 294 -6.96 -3.75 -9.98
C THR A 294 -6.19 -2.80 -10.88
N VAL A 295 -5.28 -2.02 -10.30
CA VAL A 295 -4.25 -1.28 -11.04
C VAL A 295 -2.97 -2.12 -10.97
N PRO A 296 -2.62 -2.84 -12.04
CA PRO A 296 -1.56 -3.83 -11.99
C PRO A 296 -0.17 -3.20 -12.04
N MET A 297 0.81 -3.87 -11.44
CA MET A 297 2.23 -3.48 -11.51
C MET A 297 2.81 -3.68 -12.92
N LEU A 298 2.31 -4.67 -13.66
CA LEU A 298 2.73 -5.01 -15.02
C LEU A 298 1.55 -4.87 -16.00
N PRO A 299 1.79 -4.58 -17.30
CA PRO A 299 0.73 -4.57 -18.32
C PRO A 299 -0.09 -5.87 -18.33
N GLU A 300 -1.38 -5.76 -18.63
CA GLU A 300 -2.33 -6.88 -18.58
C GLU A 300 -1.91 -8.09 -19.41
N LYS A 301 -1.20 -7.88 -20.53
CA LYS A 301 -0.64 -8.98 -21.31
C LYS A 301 0.32 -9.85 -20.51
N LEU A 302 1.06 -9.27 -19.58
CA LEU A 302 1.95 -10.02 -18.70
C LEU A 302 1.17 -10.62 -17.53
N CYS A 303 0.52 -9.81 -16.70
CA CYS A 303 -0.09 -10.31 -15.46
C CYS A 303 -1.28 -11.23 -15.71
N ASN A 304 -2.16 -10.93 -16.69
CA ASN A 304 -3.39 -11.71 -16.92
C ASN A 304 -3.25 -12.79 -18.00
N LYS A 305 -2.14 -12.82 -18.77
CA LYS A 305 -1.95 -13.81 -19.86
C LYS A 305 -0.65 -14.58 -19.71
N LEU A 306 0.51 -13.96 -19.99
CA LEU A 306 1.78 -14.69 -20.08
C LEU A 306 2.21 -15.31 -18.76
N CYS A 307 2.09 -14.56 -17.67
CA CYS A 307 2.47 -14.99 -16.33
C CYS A 307 1.33 -15.72 -15.60
N SER A 308 0.07 -15.46 -15.96
CA SER A 308 -1.08 -16.12 -15.32
C SER A 308 -1.11 -17.62 -15.65
N LEU A 309 -1.10 -18.48 -14.63
CA LEU A 309 -1.04 -19.95 -14.73
C LEU A 309 -2.41 -20.55 -15.08
N ARG A 310 -2.95 -20.09 -16.22
CA ARG A 310 -4.29 -20.44 -16.70
C ARG A 310 -4.40 -21.94 -17.03
N PRO A 311 -5.56 -22.55 -16.80
CA PRO A 311 -5.75 -23.97 -17.09
C PRO A 311 -5.62 -24.25 -18.59
N HIS A 312 -5.07 -25.41 -18.91
CA HIS A 312 -4.86 -25.95 -20.26
C HIS A 312 -3.91 -25.12 -21.14
N GLU A 313 -3.08 -24.27 -20.52
CA GLU A 313 -2.05 -23.51 -21.20
C GLU A 313 -0.67 -23.88 -20.63
N GLU A 314 0.32 -24.06 -21.52
CA GLU A 314 1.70 -24.24 -21.10
C GLU A 314 2.24 -22.93 -20.51
N LYS A 315 2.88 -23.02 -19.35
CA LYS A 315 3.42 -21.85 -18.63
C LYS A 315 4.83 -22.11 -18.12
N LEU A 316 5.64 -21.05 -18.14
CA LEU A 316 6.97 -21.06 -17.57
C LEU A 316 6.91 -20.66 -16.11
N THR A 317 7.49 -21.50 -15.26
CA THR A 317 7.45 -21.28 -13.81
C THR A 317 8.83 -21.43 -13.18
N PHE A 318 9.00 -20.89 -11.97
CA PHE A 318 10.08 -21.19 -11.05
C PHE A 318 9.47 -21.92 -9.85
N SER A 319 10.06 -23.06 -9.47
CA SER A 319 9.36 -23.97 -8.58
C SER A 319 10.20 -24.47 -7.42
N VAL A 320 9.51 -24.73 -6.33
CA VAL A 320 9.98 -25.54 -5.21
C VAL A 320 9.26 -26.87 -5.28
N VAL A 321 10.01 -27.95 -5.41
CA VAL A 321 9.45 -29.32 -5.42
C VAL A 321 9.92 -30.04 -4.18
N VAL A 322 9.00 -30.60 -3.41
CA VAL A 322 9.32 -31.33 -2.18
C VAL A 322 8.84 -32.78 -2.30
N GLU A 323 9.67 -33.68 -1.81
CA GLU A 323 9.22 -35.02 -1.48
C GLU A 323 8.80 -35.05 -0.02
N MET A 324 7.54 -35.40 0.24
CA MET A 324 6.93 -35.35 1.57
C MET A 324 6.27 -36.67 1.93
N THR A 325 6.51 -37.15 3.14
CA THR A 325 5.82 -38.35 3.66
C THR A 325 4.35 -38.06 3.94
N PRO A 326 3.47 -39.07 4.04
CA PRO A 326 2.07 -38.88 4.46
C PRO A 326 1.89 -38.22 5.84
N ARG A 327 2.94 -38.20 6.65
CA ARG A 327 2.98 -37.52 7.96
C ARG A 327 3.50 -36.09 7.87
N GLY A 328 3.71 -35.55 6.65
CA GLY A 328 4.17 -34.18 6.44
C GLY A 328 5.65 -33.93 6.79
N LYS A 329 6.51 -34.98 6.79
CA LYS A 329 7.97 -34.81 6.89
C LYS A 329 8.55 -34.64 5.51
N ILE A 330 9.37 -33.61 5.31
CA ILE A 330 10.09 -33.37 4.08
C ILE A 330 11.33 -34.27 4.05
N GLU A 331 11.45 -35.10 3.01
CA GLU A 331 12.60 -35.97 2.80
C GLU A 331 13.58 -35.35 1.80
N ASN A 332 13.07 -34.66 0.78
CA ASN A 332 13.89 -34.05 -0.25
C ASN A 332 13.30 -32.72 -0.73
N ARG A 333 14.15 -31.86 -1.30
CA ARG A 333 13.77 -30.57 -1.90
C ARG A 333 14.54 -30.34 -3.18
N TRP A 334 13.86 -29.80 -4.17
CA TRP A 334 14.46 -29.36 -5.43
C TRP A 334 13.96 -27.94 -5.75
N PHE A 335 14.84 -27.12 -6.35
CA PHE A 335 14.55 -25.75 -6.72
C PHE A 335 15.01 -25.50 -8.15
N GLY A 336 14.18 -24.88 -8.97
CA GLY A 336 14.58 -24.53 -10.32
C GLY A 336 13.44 -24.12 -11.22
N ARG A 337 13.80 -23.87 -12.47
CA ARG A 337 12.85 -23.50 -13.51
C ARG A 337 12.10 -24.75 -14.00
N THR A 338 10.80 -24.58 -14.21
CA THR A 338 9.89 -25.64 -14.66
C THR A 338 9.03 -25.14 -15.81
N ALA A 339 8.37 -26.08 -16.49
CA ALA A 339 7.26 -25.82 -17.37
C ALA A 339 6.07 -26.64 -16.86
N ILE A 340 4.92 -26.03 -16.74
CA ILE A 340 3.67 -26.64 -16.29
C ILE A 340 2.57 -26.47 -17.32
N CYS A 341 1.53 -27.32 -17.23
CA CYS A 341 0.24 -27.09 -17.84
C CYS A 341 -0.80 -27.36 -16.75
N SER A 342 -1.45 -26.31 -16.23
CA SER A 342 -2.46 -26.47 -15.19
C SER A 342 -3.68 -27.21 -15.73
N ASP A 343 -4.18 -28.22 -15.02
CA ASP A 343 -5.36 -29.00 -15.42
C ASP A 343 -6.66 -28.28 -14.99
N TYR A 344 -6.63 -27.61 -13.83
CA TYR A 344 -7.83 -27.02 -13.24
C TYR A 344 -7.54 -25.66 -12.58
N ARG A 345 -8.54 -24.79 -12.63
CA ARG A 345 -8.61 -23.57 -11.83
C ARG A 345 -9.76 -23.70 -10.85
N PHE A 346 -9.47 -23.67 -9.56
CA PHE A 346 -10.47 -23.60 -8.51
C PHE A 346 -10.60 -22.18 -7.95
N ASP A 347 -11.79 -21.84 -7.50
CA ASP A 347 -11.93 -20.80 -6.51
C ASP A 347 -11.90 -21.39 -5.09
N TYR A 348 -11.71 -20.53 -4.09
CA TYR A 348 -11.63 -20.98 -2.70
C TYR A 348 -12.89 -21.73 -2.24
N ASP A 349 -14.07 -21.33 -2.69
CA ASP A 349 -15.33 -21.96 -2.29
C ASP A 349 -15.50 -23.35 -2.93
N GLY A 350 -15.14 -23.51 -4.20
CA GLY A 350 -15.16 -24.80 -4.87
C GLY A 350 -14.16 -25.81 -4.27
N ALA A 351 -12.92 -25.34 -3.99
CA ALA A 351 -11.93 -26.18 -3.30
C ALA A 351 -12.40 -26.54 -1.88
N GLN A 352 -13.05 -25.62 -1.17
CA GLN A 352 -13.60 -25.85 0.17
C GLN A 352 -14.68 -26.92 0.18
N GLN A 353 -15.58 -26.93 -0.81
CA GLN A 353 -16.62 -27.98 -0.92
C GLN A 353 -16.00 -29.38 -1.09
N ILE A 354 -14.93 -29.50 -1.89
CA ILE A 354 -14.19 -30.76 -2.05
C ILE A 354 -13.58 -31.20 -0.71
N ILE A 355 -13.01 -30.29 0.06
CA ILE A 355 -12.42 -30.56 1.37
C ILE A 355 -13.49 -31.00 2.36
N GLU A 356 -14.60 -30.29 2.49
CA GLU A 356 -15.69 -30.58 3.42
C GLU A 356 -16.40 -31.91 3.13
N SER A 357 -16.51 -32.29 1.85
CA SER A 357 -17.06 -33.57 1.44
C SER A 357 -16.08 -34.72 1.51
N ASP A 358 -14.82 -34.51 1.95
CA ASP A 358 -13.72 -35.48 1.88
C ASP A 358 -13.56 -36.09 0.45
N GLY A 359 -13.72 -35.24 -0.58
CA GLY A 359 -13.58 -35.58 -1.99
C GLY A 359 -14.77 -36.34 -2.62
N LYS A 360 -15.89 -36.44 -1.89
CA LYS A 360 -17.08 -37.22 -2.39
C LYS A 360 -18.00 -36.38 -3.27
N GLU A 361 -18.09 -35.09 -3.03
CA GLU A 361 -18.97 -34.19 -3.76
C GLU A 361 -18.14 -33.05 -4.39
N PRO A 362 -17.86 -33.07 -5.70
CA PRO A 362 -17.23 -32.00 -6.42
C PRO A 362 -18.24 -30.88 -6.69
N ALA A 363 -17.77 -29.62 -6.69
CA ALA A 363 -18.55 -28.48 -7.15
C ALA A 363 -18.93 -28.59 -8.65
N ASP A 364 -18.06 -29.24 -9.44
CA ASP A 364 -18.27 -29.55 -10.86
C ASP A 364 -18.12 -31.08 -11.07
N PRO A 365 -19.12 -31.75 -11.66
CA PRO A 365 -19.06 -33.17 -11.99
C PRO A 365 -17.90 -33.56 -12.92
N ALA A 366 -17.36 -32.61 -13.67
CA ALA A 366 -16.20 -32.84 -14.57
C ALA A 366 -14.88 -33.01 -13.81
N ILE A 367 -14.82 -32.65 -12.52
CA ILE A 367 -13.61 -32.77 -11.69
C ILE A 367 -13.33 -34.25 -11.39
N GLY A 368 -12.22 -34.76 -11.89
CA GLY A 368 -11.79 -36.14 -11.71
C GLY A 368 -11.55 -36.54 -10.25
N GLN A 369 -11.59 -37.83 -9.97
CA GLN A 369 -11.36 -38.36 -8.62
C GLN A 369 -9.92 -38.10 -8.14
N ASP A 370 -8.95 -38.15 -9.04
CA ASP A 370 -7.53 -37.90 -8.78
C ASP A 370 -7.27 -36.48 -8.25
N VAL A 371 -7.92 -35.51 -8.84
CA VAL A 371 -7.82 -34.08 -8.38
C VAL A 371 -8.45 -33.93 -7.02
N ARG A 372 -9.62 -34.51 -6.78
CA ARG A 372 -10.31 -34.46 -5.48
C ARG A 372 -9.47 -35.10 -4.39
N GLU A 373 -8.87 -36.28 -4.66
CA GLU A 373 -7.94 -36.92 -3.74
C GLU A 373 -6.68 -36.06 -3.47
N ALA A 374 -6.17 -35.40 -4.51
CA ALA A 374 -5.03 -34.50 -4.36
C ALA A 374 -5.35 -33.33 -3.42
N ILE A 375 -6.47 -32.64 -3.63
CA ILE A 375 -6.90 -31.51 -2.77
C ILE A 375 -7.08 -31.94 -1.32
N VAL A 376 -7.79 -33.06 -1.08
CA VAL A 376 -8.00 -33.60 0.28
C VAL A 376 -6.67 -34.00 0.93
N THR A 377 -5.77 -34.63 0.18
CA THR A 377 -4.45 -35.03 0.70
C THR A 377 -3.60 -33.81 1.04
N LEU A 378 -3.54 -32.82 0.14
CA LEU A 378 -2.81 -31.58 0.37
C LEU A 378 -3.38 -30.81 1.55
N ASN A 379 -4.70 -30.78 1.72
CA ASN A 379 -5.32 -30.15 2.89
C ASN A 379 -4.88 -30.83 4.21
N LYS A 380 -4.90 -32.17 4.28
CA LYS A 380 -4.44 -32.90 5.46
C LYS A 380 -2.96 -32.60 5.79
N LEU A 381 -2.12 -32.47 4.76
CA LEU A 381 -0.72 -32.09 4.92
C LEU A 381 -0.58 -30.64 5.39
N ALA A 382 -1.33 -29.70 4.80
CA ALA A 382 -1.35 -28.28 5.18
C ALA A 382 -1.75 -28.09 6.64
N LEU A 383 -2.82 -28.77 7.11
CA LEU A 383 -3.23 -28.75 8.51
C LEU A 383 -2.14 -29.30 9.45
N THR A 384 -1.38 -30.31 9.00
CA THR A 384 -0.24 -30.87 9.75
C THR A 384 0.90 -29.83 9.84
N LEU A 385 1.22 -29.16 8.74
CA LEU A 385 2.21 -28.10 8.71
C LEU A 385 1.79 -26.92 9.61
N ARG A 386 0.54 -26.48 9.51
CA ARG A 386 -0.06 -25.43 10.32
C ARG A 386 0.03 -25.75 11.82
N LYS A 387 -0.37 -26.95 12.21
CA LYS A 387 -0.27 -27.41 13.61
C LYS A 387 1.15 -27.32 14.15
N ARG A 388 2.15 -27.74 13.35
CA ARG A 388 3.57 -27.65 13.74
C ARG A 388 4.03 -26.21 13.86
N ARG A 389 3.62 -25.34 12.93
CA ARG A 389 3.96 -23.91 12.95
C ARG A 389 3.46 -23.24 14.23
N PHE A 390 2.21 -23.49 14.62
CA PHE A 390 1.65 -22.96 15.86
C PHE A 390 2.31 -23.56 17.12
N ALA A 391 2.62 -24.86 17.13
CA ALA A 391 3.37 -25.47 18.20
C ALA A 391 4.79 -24.90 18.35
N SER A 392 5.34 -24.31 17.29
CA SER A 392 6.64 -23.63 17.28
C SER A 392 6.57 -22.14 17.62
N GLY A 393 5.41 -21.64 18.07
CA GLY A 393 5.25 -20.27 18.56
C GLY A 393 4.68 -19.26 17.55
N ALA A 394 4.12 -19.71 16.42
CA ALA A 394 3.38 -18.81 15.53
C ALA A 394 2.14 -18.26 16.24
N ILE A 395 1.81 -17.00 15.98
CA ILE A 395 0.65 -16.31 16.54
C ILE A 395 -0.38 -16.10 15.43
N SER A 396 -1.66 -16.40 15.72
CA SER A 396 -2.77 -16.05 14.84
C SER A 396 -3.31 -14.68 15.24
N PHE A 397 -3.35 -13.77 14.26
CA PHE A 397 -4.05 -12.49 14.39
C PHE A 397 -5.28 -12.54 13.49
N GLU A 398 -6.40 -12.85 14.06
CA GLU A 398 -7.67 -12.76 13.36
C GLU A 398 -8.13 -11.30 13.34
N ARG A 399 -7.99 -10.65 12.19
CA ARG A 399 -8.60 -9.35 11.92
C ARG A 399 -9.72 -9.56 10.93
N PRO A 400 -10.95 -9.09 11.21
CA PRO A 400 -12.03 -9.11 10.24
C PRO A 400 -11.60 -8.37 8.97
N GLU A 401 -11.56 -9.07 7.85
CA GLU A 401 -11.32 -8.46 6.54
C GLU A 401 -12.67 -8.19 5.90
N MET A 402 -13.05 -6.91 5.80
CA MET A 402 -14.30 -6.52 5.16
C MET A 402 -14.12 -6.46 3.65
N LYS A 403 -14.98 -7.16 2.92
CA LYS A 403 -15.08 -7.09 1.46
C LYS A 403 -16.37 -6.39 1.05
N VAL A 404 -16.31 -5.74 -0.10
CA VAL A 404 -17.46 -5.10 -0.72
C VAL A 404 -17.83 -5.89 -1.97
N GLU A 405 -19.06 -6.35 -2.05
CA GLU A 405 -19.61 -6.95 -3.25
C GLU A 405 -20.15 -5.83 -4.15
N VAL A 406 -19.79 -5.87 -5.43
CA VAL A 406 -20.22 -4.89 -6.42
C VAL A 406 -21.04 -5.57 -7.52
N ASP A 407 -21.94 -4.83 -8.15
CA ASP A 407 -22.66 -5.30 -9.35
C ASP A 407 -21.77 -5.19 -10.62
N ALA A 408 -22.33 -5.60 -11.75
CA ALA A 408 -21.63 -5.55 -13.04
C ALA A 408 -21.23 -4.12 -13.49
N THR A 409 -21.77 -3.09 -12.83
CA THR A 409 -21.43 -1.67 -13.09
C THR A 409 -20.43 -1.11 -12.08
N GLY A 410 -19.92 -1.95 -11.15
CA GLY A 410 -19.02 -1.54 -10.08
C GLY A 410 -19.72 -0.87 -8.87
N LYS A 411 -21.06 -0.86 -8.83
CA LYS A 411 -21.82 -0.26 -7.73
C LYS A 411 -21.84 -1.20 -6.53
N PRO A 412 -21.52 -0.72 -5.31
CA PRO A 412 -21.58 -1.54 -4.10
C PRO A 412 -22.97 -2.08 -3.81
N ILE A 413 -23.09 -3.40 -3.61
CA ILE A 413 -24.32 -4.12 -3.23
C ILE A 413 -24.36 -4.31 -1.72
N ARG A 414 -23.28 -4.86 -1.15
CA ARG A 414 -23.16 -5.13 0.29
C ARG A 414 -21.72 -5.16 0.76
N VAL A 415 -21.54 -4.99 2.06
CA VAL A 415 -20.29 -5.21 2.77
C VAL A 415 -20.42 -6.48 3.58
N TYR A 416 -19.43 -7.37 3.50
CA TYR A 416 -19.41 -8.63 4.23
C TYR A 416 -18.00 -8.95 4.76
N GLU A 417 -17.96 -9.76 5.81
CA GLU A 417 -16.73 -10.25 6.38
C GLU A 417 -16.25 -11.48 5.60
N LYS A 418 -14.99 -11.44 5.12
CA LYS A 418 -14.36 -12.58 4.48
C LYS A 418 -13.93 -13.58 5.56
N ILE A 419 -14.51 -14.77 5.51
CA ILE A 419 -14.17 -15.87 6.41
C ILE A 419 -13.05 -16.70 5.77
N THR A 420 -11.91 -16.82 6.47
CA THR A 420 -10.80 -17.69 6.07
C THR A 420 -11.12 -19.14 6.42
N LYS A 421 -11.08 -20.04 5.43
CA LYS A 421 -11.38 -21.45 5.56
C LYS A 421 -10.16 -22.34 5.29
N GLU A 422 -10.32 -23.66 5.33
CA GLU A 422 -9.23 -24.63 5.11
C GLU A 422 -8.60 -24.52 3.71
N ALA A 423 -9.37 -24.23 2.68
CA ALA A 423 -8.83 -24.01 1.33
C ALA A 423 -7.85 -22.83 1.28
N ASN A 424 -8.09 -21.75 2.06
CA ASN A 424 -7.16 -20.64 2.19
C ASN A 424 -5.89 -21.07 2.94
N TRP A 425 -6.04 -21.84 4.04
CA TRP A 425 -4.88 -22.35 4.78
C TRP A 425 -4.05 -23.34 3.97
N LEU A 426 -4.68 -24.12 3.08
CA LEU A 426 -3.96 -25.00 2.18
C LEU A 426 -2.94 -24.21 1.35
N ILE A 427 -3.37 -23.18 0.65
CA ILE A 427 -2.48 -22.34 -0.16
C ILE A 427 -1.46 -21.61 0.73
N GLU A 428 -1.89 -20.99 1.84
CA GLU A 428 -1.01 -20.30 2.80
C GLU A 428 0.15 -21.20 3.25
N GLU A 429 -0.13 -22.41 3.69
CA GLU A 429 0.90 -23.30 4.25
C GLU A 429 1.89 -23.79 3.19
N PHE A 430 1.45 -24.06 1.95
CA PHE A 430 2.37 -24.43 0.88
C PHE A 430 3.20 -23.25 0.37
N MET A 431 2.64 -22.02 0.33
CA MET A 431 3.41 -20.83 0.04
C MET A 431 4.44 -20.54 1.14
N LEU A 432 4.07 -20.66 2.42
CA LEU A 432 5.00 -20.55 3.54
C LEU A 432 6.09 -21.61 3.50
N LEU A 433 5.74 -22.86 3.14
CA LEU A 433 6.69 -23.95 2.96
C LEU A 433 7.72 -23.62 1.88
N ALA A 434 7.26 -23.14 0.71
CA ALA A 434 8.12 -22.76 -0.39
C ALA A 434 9.04 -21.60 0.00
N ASN A 435 8.50 -20.53 0.55
CA ASN A 435 9.26 -19.35 0.98
C ASN A 435 10.35 -19.71 1.99
N ARG A 436 9.99 -20.49 3.01
CA ARG A 436 10.93 -20.95 4.03
C ARG A 436 12.00 -21.86 3.42
N SER A 437 11.62 -22.77 2.54
CA SER A 437 12.55 -23.70 1.87
C SER A 437 13.60 -22.96 1.06
N VAL A 438 13.21 -21.90 0.31
CA VAL A 438 14.13 -21.07 -0.46
C VAL A 438 15.05 -20.28 0.48
N ALA A 439 14.50 -19.65 1.52
CA ALA A 439 15.29 -18.91 2.50
C ALA A 439 16.35 -19.78 3.18
N GLU A 440 15.98 -20.98 3.65
CA GLU A 440 16.88 -21.96 4.24
C GLU A 440 17.94 -22.44 3.23
N PHE A 441 17.55 -22.73 1.98
CA PHE A 441 18.45 -23.17 0.92
C PHE A 441 19.55 -22.12 0.64
N ILE A 442 19.18 -20.86 0.52
CA ILE A 442 20.15 -19.78 0.27
C ILE A 442 21.04 -19.55 1.49
N ALA A 443 20.48 -19.55 2.70
CA ALA A 443 21.23 -19.35 3.96
C ALA A 443 22.26 -20.46 4.21
N THR A 444 21.95 -21.69 3.81
CA THR A 444 22.84 -22.86 3.96
C THR A 444 23.64 -23.15 2.71
N SER A 445 23.51 -22.35 1.65
CA SER A 445 24.11 -22.62 0.33
C SER A 445 23.84 -24.05 -0.19
N GLY A 446 22.62 -24.54 0.07
CA GLY A 446 22.16 -25.86 -0.32
C GLY A 446 22.60 -27.01 0.62
N ARG A 447 23.21 -26.72 1.76
CA ARG A 447 23.57 -27.74 2.75
C ARG A 447 22.33 -28.21 3.53
N MET A 448 22.25 -29.51 3.75
CA MET A 448 21.13 -30.13 4.48
C MET A 448 21.33 -30.18 6.00
N ASP A 449 22.52 -29.80 6.50
CA ASP A 449 22.85 -29.81 7.94
C ASP A 449 22.28 -28.63 8.75
N GLY A 450 21.58 -27.70 8.08
CA GLY A 450 20.96 -26.53 8.71
C GLY A 450 21.95 -25.46 9.20
N LYS A 451 23.26 -25.66 9.01
CA LYS A 451 24.26 -24.68 9.43
C LYS A 451 24.45 -23.61 8.37
N ALA A 452 24.41 -22.35 8.78
CA ALA A 452 24.69 -21.23 7.91
C ALA A 452 26.10 -21.35 7.30
N ASP A 453 26.22 -21.13 6.00
CA ASP A 453 27.51 -21.11 5.31
C ASP A 453 28.07 -19.68 5.35
N LYS A 454 29.36 -19.54 5.72
CA LYS A 454 30.07 -18.25 5.65
C LYS A 454 30.20 -17.71 4.21
N LYS A 455 29.98 -18.56 3.20
CA LYS A 455 29.92 -18.20 1.78
C LYS A 455 28.51 -18.08 1.24
N ALA A 456 27.49 -18.01 2.11
CA ALA A 456 26.11 -17.81 1.69
C ALA A 456 25.99 -16.59 0.79
N LYS A 457 25.17 -16.72 -0.26
CA LYS A 457 24.90 -15.61 -1.18
C LYS A 457 24.05 -14.55 -0.49
N THR A 458 24.22 -13.29 -0.88
CA THR A 458 23.35 -12.21 -0.46
C THR A 458 21.92 -12.49 -0.89
N PHE A 459 20.98 -12.37 0.04
CA PHE A 459 19.56 -12.60 -0.18
C PHE A 459 18.74 -11.65 0.67
N VAL A 460 17.60 -11.23 0.16
CA VAL A 460 16.68 -10.34 0.89
C VAL A 460 15.72 -11.18 1.72
N TYR A 461 15.79 -11.05 3.04
CA TYR A 461 14.89 -11.72 3.97
C TYR A 461 13.87 -10.73 4.50
N ARG A 462 12.60 -11.14 4.58
CA ARG A 462 11.60 -10.40 5.33
C ARG A 462 11.70 -10.78 6.80
N VAL A 463 12.14 -9.84 7.62
CA VAL A 463 12.30 -10.03 9.07
C VAL A 463 11.36 -9.11 9.84
N HIS A 464 11.03 -9.49 11.06
CA HIS A 464 10.32 -8.62 11.99
C HIS A 464 11.35 -7.94 12.91
N GLY A 465 11.14 -6.65 13.18
CA GLY A 465 11.88 -5.94 14.21
C GLY A 465 11.56 -6.50 15.61
N GLU A 466 12.42 -6.17 16.59
CA GLU A 466 12.13 -6.50 17.97
C GLU A 466 10.84 -5.80 18.43
N PRO A 467 10.05 -6.43 19.30
CA PRO A 467 8.85 -5.83 19.86
C PRO A 467 9.18 -4.55 20.64
N ASN A 468 8.35 -3.53 20.49
CA ASN A 468 8.48 -2.31 21.28
C ASN A 468 8.20 -2.62 22.76
N THR A 469 9.24 -2.50 23.61
CA THR A 469 9.18 -2.84 25.04
C THR A 469 8.15 -2.02 25.82
N GLU A 470 7.93 -0.74 25.44
CA GLU A 470 6.93 0.11 26.08
C GLU A 470 5.51 -0.34 25.75
N LYS A 471 5.25 -0.73 24.47
CA LYS A 471 3.96 -1.29 24.07
C LYS A 471 3.68 -2.62 24.75
N ILE A 472 4.69 -3.49 24.93
CA ILE A 472 4.56 -4.73 25.68
C ILE A 472 4.26 -4.44 27.15
N ALA A 473 4.98 -3.49 27.75
CA ALA A 473 4.74 -3.10 29.15
C ALA A 473 3.33 -2.53 29.34
N SER A 474 2.80 -1.80 28.36
CA SER A 474 1.43 -1.27 28.40
C SER A 474 0.37 -2.36 28.17
N LEU A 475 0.67 -3.40 27.39
CA LEU A 475 -0.22 -4.53 27.15
C LEU A 475 -0.41 -5.40 28.40
N GLY A 476 0.63 -5.55 29.24
CA GLY A 476 0.59 -6.39 30.44
C GLY A 476 -0.57 -6.09 31.38
N PRO A 477 -0.79 -4.84 31.82
CA PRO A 477 -1.94 -4.48 32.68
C PRO A 477 -3.29 -4.69 31.99
N VAL A 478 -3.39 -4.42 30.70
CA VAL A 478 -4.64 -4.59 29.92
C VAL A 478 -4.98 -6.07 29.81
N SER A 479 -4.03 -6.92 29.43
CA SER A 479 -4.25 -8.36 29.34
C SER A 479 -4.58 -8.99 30.69
N TYR A 480 -3.94 -8.53 31.77
CA TYR A 480 -4.22 -9.02 33.14
C TYR A 480 -5.65 -8.70 33.57
N THR A 481 -6.17 -7.52 33.25
CA THR A 481 -7.54 -7.13 33.61
C THR A 481 -8.59 -7.86 32.78
N HIS A 482 -8.31 -8.15 31.49
CA HIS A 482 -9.27 -8.82 30.60
C HIS A 482 -9.23 -10.34 30.66
N LEU A 483 -8.06 -10.97 30.88
CA LEU A 483 -7.93 -12.43 30.98
C LEU A 483 -8.35 -13.00 32.32
N ARG A 484 -8.45 -12.19 33.38
CA ARG A 484 -8.97 -12.62 34.71
C ARG A 484 -10.48 -12.49 34.84
N ALA A 485 -11.17 -11.91 33.90
CA ALA A 485 -12.62 -11.71 33.92
C ALA A 485 -13.41 -12.91 33.33
N HIS A 486 -12.70 -13.95 32.93
CA HIS A 486 -13.21 -15.27 32.51
C HIS A 486 -12.53 -16.36 33.33
#